data_39e4315b1b7c344dd77af90d6e0b671f
#
_entry.id   39e4315b1b7c344dd77af90d6e0b671f
#
_cell.length_a   1.000
_cell.length_b   1.000
_cell.length_c   1.000
_cell.angle_alpha   90.00
_cell.angle_beta   90.00
_cell.angle_gamma   90.00
#
_symmetry.space_group_name_H-M   'P 1'
#
loop_
_entity.id
_entity.type
_entity.pdbx_description
1 polymer ?
#
loop_
_entity_poly.entity_id
_entity_poly.type
_entity_poly.pdbx_seq_one_letter_code
_entity_poly.pdbx_strand_id
1 'polypeptide(L)'
;MAEQHRQGALDGIKYTRGISFLFDIQTQTFNSVYEGKDVIGQARTGTGKTLAFAIPLIEKIQNDPDDKRRGRAPKVLCLAPTRELAIQVAKDFKDMTKKLSVTCFYGGSSYNPQLDAIRSGIDVLVGTPGRIKDHLQNNKLDLSQLKHVVLDEVDQMLDMGFAEQVEEILSASYQKDSESNPQTLLFSATCPPWVYVVAKKYMRPTYEHVDLIGKKTQKAATTVEHLAIACHWSQRAAVIGDVVQVYSGSHGRTIVFCETKKDANELSMNTSIKQSSQSLHGDIPQKQREITLKGFRSGTFEVLVATNVAARGLDIPEVDLVVQCSPPKDVESYIHRSGRTGRAGRAGVCICFYQRKEEDQLRYVEQKAGITFKRVGVPTPSDIIKSSSKDAVRFLDSVPPQAIEYFRVAATKLIEERGAVDSLAAALAHISGATALEQRSLLNSDAGYTTMTMNCSQELHNIGCAWRGLKEQLGEEIDDVIRGMTFLKGKMGVCFDVPADKVKEYQDAWQDGRRWQLSIATELPELEEKQRMGGDRGYGRSFSGRGGGGRGGGHGFRNGGGGGGNWRGGGGSHKRSFSSAFDY
;
A
#
# COMPACT_ATOMS: atom_id res chain seq x y z
N MET A 1 -38.59 -10.99 14.48
CA MET A 1 -37.62 -10.69 15.57
C MET A 1 -36.29 -10.14 15.04
N ALA A 2 -35.53 -10.85 14.18
CA ALA A 2 -34.23 -10.35 13.67
C ALA A 2 -34.32 -8.99 12.95
N GLU A 3 -35.39 -8.72 12.23
CA GLU A 3 -35.61 -7.46 11.52
C GLU A 3 -35.92 -6.29 12.47
N GLN A 4 -36.64 -6.55 13.57
CA GLN A 4 -36.89 -5.56 14.63
C GLN A 4 -35.61 -5.23 15.40
N HIS A 5 -34.75 -6.22 15.68
CA HIS A 5 -33.45 -6.01 16.30
C HIS A 5 -32.49 -5.26 15.37
N ARG A 6 -32.52 -5.56 14.07
CA ARG A 6 -31.76 -4.83 13.07
C ARG A 6 -32.17 -3.35 13.03
N GLN A 7 -33.47 -3.05 13.09
CA GLN A 7 -33.96 -1.67 13.10
C GLN A 7 -33.57 -0.94 14.38
N GLY A 8 -33.70 -1.59 15.54
CA GLY A 8 -33.29 -1.04 16.85
C GLY A 8 -31.78 -0.76 16.93
N ALA A 9 -30.96 -1.68 16.40
CA ALA A 9 -29.51 -1.49 16.29
C ALA A 9 -29.14 -0.32 15.35
N LEU A 10 -29.84 -0.18 14.21
CA LEU A 10 -29.68 0.92 13.28
C LEU A 10 -30.00 2.27 13.93
N ASP A 11 -31.10 2.36 14.68
CA ASP A 11 -31.52 3.61 15.32
C ASP A 11 -30.53 4.02 16.43
N GLY A 12 -30.02 3.06 17.19
CA GLY A 12 -28.95 3.28 18.16
C GLY A 12 -27.65 3.81 17.53
N ILE A 13 -27.26 3.29 16.36
CA ILE A 13 -26.06 3.70 15.62
C ILE A 13 -26.23 5.07 15.00
N LYS A 14 -27.39 5.39 14.43
CA LYS A 14 -27.72 6.73 13.94
C LYS A 14 -27.56 7.77 15.02
N TYR A 15 -28.03 7.47 16.23
CA TYR A 15 -27.95 8.37 17.36
C TYR A 15 -26.51 8.57 17.86
N THR A 16 -25.68 7.50 17.87
CA THR A 16 -24.32 7.56 18.46
C THR A 16 -23.24 7.96 17.47
N ARG A 17 -23.39 7.69 16.17
CA ARG A 17 -22.36 7.91 15.13
C ARG A 17 -22.83 8.69 13.90
N GLY A 18 -24.10 9.08 13.81
CA GLY A 18 -24.63 9.79 12.64
C GLY A 18 -24.65 8.94 11.36
N ILE A 19 -24.60 7.62 11.47
CA ILE A 19 -24.65 6.70 10.31
C ILE A 19 -26.09 6.62 9.83
N SER A 20 -26.33 7.03 8.59
CA SER A 20 -27.66 7.09 7.99
C SER A 20 -28.09 5.79 7.28
N PHE A 21 -27.13 4.95 6.86
CA PHE A 21 -27.37 3.68 6.18
C PHE A 21 -26.28 2.65 6.48
N LEU A 22 -26.60 1.36 6.33
CA LEU A 22 -25.65 0.28 6.44
C LEU A 22 -25.13 -0.13 5.05
N PHE A 23 -23.87 -0.54 4.99
CA PHE A 23 -23.29 -1.14 3.80
C PHE A 23 -23.79 -2.57 3.57
N ASP A 24 -23.70 -3.05 2.33
CA ASP A 24 -24.20 -4.37 1.95
C ASP A 24 -23.67 -5.51 2.82
N ILE A 25 -22.36 -5.52 3.15
CA ILE A 25 -21.80 -6.55 4.03
C ILE A 25 -22.48 -6.54 5.40
N GLN A 26 -22.80 -5.36 5.95
CA GLN A 26 -23.43 -5.22 7.24
C GLN A 26 -24.87 -5.72 7.23
N THR A 27 -25.58 -5.44 6.13
CA THR A 27 -26.98 -5.86 5.99
C THR A 27 -27.12 -7.35 5.73
N GLN A 28 -26.22 -7.92 4.92
CA GLN A 28 -26.30 -9.34 4.54
C GLN A 28 -25.82 -10.29 5.63
N THR A 29 -24.84 -9.87 6.47
CA THR A 29 -24.36 -10.72 7.56
C THR A 29 -25.13 -10.57 8.87
N PHE A 30 -25.93 -9.50 9.05
CA PHE A 30 -26.56 -9.17 10.32
C PHE A 30 -27.37 -10.34 10.91
N ASN A 31 -28.31 -10.87 10.15
CA ASN A 31 -29.21 -11.91 10.64
C ASN A 31 -28.45 -13.18 11.00
N SER A 32 -27.54 -13.64 10.14
CA SER A 32 -26.77 -14.86 10.38
C SER A 32 -25.86 -14.74 11.60
N VAL A 33 -25.20 -13.61 11.79
CA VAL A 33 -24.40 -13.36 13.00
C VAL A 33 -25.30 -13.30 14.24
N TYR A 34 -26.42 -12.59 14.18
CA TYR A 34 -27.35 -12.47 15.31
C TYR A 34 -27.97 -13.81 15.70
N GLU A 35 -28.36 -14.64 14.73
CA GLU A 35 -28.91 -15.99 14.94
C GLU A 35 -27.87 -16.99 15.48
N GLY A 36 -26.58 -16.67 15.42
CA GLY A 36 -25.50 -17.54 15.93
C GLY A 36 -24.93 -18.49 14.89
N LYS A 37 -25.21 -18.27 13.60
CA LYS A 37 -24.58 -19.02 12.52
C LYS A 37 -23.12 -18.61 12.37
N ASP A 38 -22.26 -19.54 11.99
CA ASP A 38 -20.91 -19.23 11.59
C ASP A 38 -20.93 -18.52 10.24
N VAL A 39 -20.06 -17.50 10.04
CA VAL A 39 -20.09 -16.66 8.84
C VAL A 39 -18.69 -16.41 8.31
N ILE A 40 -18.51 -16.58 7.00
CA ILE A 40 -17.39 -16.00 6.26
C ILE A 40 -17.91 -14.76 5.56
N GLY A 41 -17.43 -13.58 5.95
CA GLY A 41 -17.77 -12.30 5.35
C GLY A 41 -16.64 -11.80 4.46
N GLN A 42 -16.80 -11.90 3.13
CA GLN A 42 -15.81 -11.42 2.17
C GLN A 42 -16.28 -10.14 1.51
N ALA A 43 -15.55 -9.05 1.77
CA ALA A 43 -15.84 -7.75 1.18
C ALA A 43 -14.57 -6.90 1.09
N ARG A 44 -14.54 -5.95 0.14
CA ARG A 44 -13.41 -5.05 -0.10
C ARG A 44 -13.03 -4.27 1.16
N THR A 45 -11.79 -3.79 1.22
CA THR A 45 -11.35 -2.87 2.28
C THR A 45 -12.18 -1.59 2.25
N GLY A 46 -12.54 -1.05 3.42
CA GLY A 46 -13.31 0.19 3.53
C GLY A 46 -14.83 0.03 3.39
N THR A 47 -15.36 -1.19 3.30
CA THR A 47 -16.82 -1.46 3.21
C THR A 47 -17.49 -1.67 4.58
N GLY A 48 -16.81 -1.41 5.70
CA GLY A 48 -17.39 -1.48 7.03
C GLY A 48 -17.52 -2.89 7.61
N LYS A 49 -16.60 -3.81 7.28
CA LYS A 49 -16.56 -5.19 7.81
C LYS A 49 -16.59 -5.26 9.34
N THR A 50 -15.88 -4.35 10.01
CA THR A 50 -15.86 -4.31 11.49
C THR A 50 -17.25 -4.14 12.08
N LEU A 51 -18.07 -3.25 11.52
CA LEU A 51 -19.45 -3.05 11.99
C LEU A 51 -20.37 -4.22 11.62
N ALA A 52 -20.04 -4.99 10.60
CA ALA A 52 -20.82 -6.15 10.17
C ALA A 52 -20.89 -7.25 11.24
N PHE A 53 -19.83 -7.40 12.03
CA PHE A 53 -19.86 -8.32 13.19
C PHE A 53 -20.11 -7.61 14.52
N ALA A 54 -19.63 -6.40 14.72
CA ALA A 54 -19.73 -5.73 16.01
C ALA A 54 -21.18 -5.38 16.36
N ILE A 55 -21.97 -4.89 15.40
CA ILE A 55 -23.37 -4.48 15.62
C ILE A 55 -24.23 -5.66 16.12
N PRO A 56 -24.36 -6.78 15.38
CA PRO A 56 -25.19 -7.88 15.80
C PRO A 56 -24.69 -8.57 17.07
N LEU A 57 -23.37 -8.61 17.32
CA LEU A 57 -22.80 -9.17 18.55
C LEU A 57 -23.13 -8.31 19.76
N ILE A 58 -22.99 -6.99 19.68
CA ILE A 58 -23.37 -6.08 20.77
C ILE A 58 -24.85 -6.24 21.09
N GLU A 59 -25.72 -6.21 20.08
CA GLU A 59 -27.16 -6.34 20.26
C GLU A 59 -27.52 -7.66 20.96
N LYS A 60 -26.89 -8.76 20.54
CA LYS A 60 -27.09 -10.07 21.13
C LYS A 60 -26.63 -10.16 22.59
N ILE A 61 -25.42 -9.66 22.89
CA ILE A 61 -24.81 -9.81 24.21
C ILE A 61 -25.43 -8.87 25.25
N GLN A 62 -25.85 -7.67 24.83
CA GLN A 62 -26.52 -6.72 25.72
C GLN A 62 -27.84 -7.24 26.28
N ASN A 63 -28.49 -8.17 25.57
CA ASN A 63 -29.75 -8.80 25.95
C ASN A 63 -29.54 -10.10 26.75
N ASP A 64 -28.29 -10.57 26.90
CA ASP A 64 -27.99 -11.68 27.82
C ASP A 64 -28.14 -11.23 29.29
N PRO A 65 -28.54 -12.13 30.21
CA PRO A 65 -28.61 -11.82 31.63
C PRO A 65 -27.31 -11.20 32.13
N ASP A 66 -27.43 -10.09 32.86
CA ASP A 66 -26.32 -9.31 33.39
C ASP A 66 -25.42 -10.13 34.33
N ASP A 67 -24.30 -10.63 33.85
CA ASP A 67 -23.23 -11.13 34.70
C ASP A 67 -22.26 -9.99 35.04
N LYS A 68 -22.45 -9.34 36.17
CA LYS A 68 -21.60 -8.23 36.66
C LYS A 68 -20.49 -8.70 37.63
N ARG A 69 -20.26 -10.01 37.74
CA ARG A 69 -19.19 -10.53 38.61
C ARG A 69 -17.82 -10.01 38.20
N ARG A 70 -17.01 -9.67 39.18
CA ARG A 70 -15.61 -9.38 38.97
C ARG A 70 -14.90 -10.63 38.49
N GLY A 71 -13.91 -10.45 37.57
CA GLY A 71 -13.15 -11.57 37.02
C GLY A 71 -13.90 -12.45 36.03
N ARG A 72 -15.08 -12.03 35.52
CA ARG A 72 -15.79 -12.79 34.49
C ARG A 72 -14.97 -12.88 33.20
N ALA A 73 -14.95 -14.06 32.60
CA ALA A 73 -14.30 -14.35 31.35
C ALA A 73 -15.03 -13.71 30.16
N PRO A 74 -14.34 -13.36 29.07
CA PRO A 74 -14.96 -12.74 27.91
C PRO A 74 -15.92 -13.67 27.19
N LYS A 75 -17.05 -13.12 26.74
CA LYS A 75 -18.03 -13.79 25.87
C LYS A 75 -17.66 -13.69 24.40
N VAL A 76 -16.94 -12.63 24.02
CA VAL A 76 -16.46 -12.38 22.65
C VAL A 76 -14.94 -12.21 22.65
N LEU A 77 -14.27 -12.92 21.75
CA LEU A 77 -12.88 -12.71 21.39
C LEU A 77 -12.80 -12.25 19.93
N CYS A 78 -12.19 -11.10 19.70
CA CYS A 78 -11.88 -10.60 18.36
C CYS A 78 -10.37 -10.54 18.16
N LEU A 79 -9.83 -11.30 17.22
CA LEU A 79 -8.42 -11.27 16.85
C LEU A 79 -8.22 -10.37 15.62
N ALA A 80 -7.21 -9.52 15.69
CA ALA A 80 -6.78 -8.64 14.60
C ALA A 80 -5.28 -8.78 14.38
N PRO A 81 -4.79 -8.70 13.11
CA PRO A 81 -3.37 -8.93 12.78
C PRO A 81 -2.43 -7.87 13.35
N THR A 82 -2.90 -6.64 13.52
CA THR A 82 -2.08 -5.52 13.97
C THR A 82 -2.62 -4.88 15.25
N ARG A 83 -1.73 -4.23 16.00
CA ARG A 83 -2.06 -3.52 17.24
C ARG A 83 -3.06 -2.40 16.97
N GLU A 84 -2.84 -1.70 15.90
CA GLU A 84 -3.62 -0.55 15.48
C GLU A 84 -5.04 -0.95 15.10
N LEU A 85 -5.21 -2.05 14.34
CA LEU A 85 -6.53 -2.57 14.02
C LEU A 85 -7.24 -3.07 15.28
N ALA A 86 -6.53 -3.75 16.17
CA ALA A 86 -7.11 -4.18 17.44
C ALA A 86 -7.62 -2.98 18.29
N ILE A 87 -6.84 -1.90 18.35
CA ILE A 87 -7.24 -0.65 19.03
C ILE A 87 -8.47 -0.05 18.35
N GLN A 88 -8.50 -0.01 17.01
CA GLN A 88 -9.64 0.51 16.24
C GLN A 88 -10.90 -0.30 16.48
N VAL A 89 -10.82 -1.63 16.33
CA VAL A 89 -11.96 -2.54 16.58
C VAL A 89 -12.48 -2.39 18.00
N ALA A 90 -11.59 -2.34 19.00
CA ALA A 90 -11.99 -2.13 20.40
C ALA A 90 -12.65 -0.76 20.59
N LYS A 91 -12.17 0.28 19.91
CA LYS A 91 -12.81 1.60 19.95
C LYS A 91 -14.20 1.55 19.30
N ASP A 92 -14.35 0.89 18.16
CA ASP A 92 -15.63 0.72 17.49
C ASP A 92 -16.66 0.05 18.41
N PHE A 93 -16.28 -1.03 19.11
CA PHE A 93 -17.14 -1.64 20.13
C PHE A 93 -17.49 -0.66 21.27
N LYS A 94 -16.50 0.04 21.84
CA LYS A 94 -16.71 1.00 22.94
C LYS A 94 -17.64 2.16 22.57
N ASP A 95 -17.53 2.64 21.35
CA ASP A 95 -18.34 3.75 20.86
C ASP A 95 -19.82 3.35 20.66
N MET A 96 -20.08 2.06 20.42
CA MET A 96 -21.43 1.54 20.19
C MET A 96 -22.14 1.06 21.46
N THR A 97 -21.41 0.81 22.56
CA THR A 97 -22.03 0.34 23.81
C THR A 97 -21.39 0.97 25.03
N LYS A 98 -22.24 1.32 26.04
CA LYS A 98 -21.81 1.73 27.38
C LYS A 98 -22.07 0.63 28.42
N LYS A 99 -22.75 -0.43 28.03
CA LYS A 99 -23.18 -1.51 28.96
C LYS A 99 -22.13 -2.62 29.07
N LEU A 100 -21.32 -2.83 28.03
CA LEU A 100 -20.34 -3.91 27.96
C LEU A 100 -18.92 -3.43 28.30
N SER A 101 -18.20 -4.28 29.05
CA SER A 101 -16.77 -4.08 29.33
C SER A 101 -15.94 -4.53 28.12
N VAL A 102 -15.44 -3.57 27.35
CA VAL A 102 -14.61 -3.81 26.16
C VAL A 102 -13.16 -3.49 26.47
N THR A 103 -12.24 -4.41 26.20
CA THR A 103 -10.81 -4.20 26.42
C THR A 103 -9.97 -4.63 25.21
N CYS A 104 -8.73 -4.11 25.13
CA CYS A 104 -7.83 -4.39 24.02
C CYS A 104 -6.45 -4.85 24.52
N PHE A 105 -6.02 -6.05 24.09
CA PHE A 105 -4.74 -6.63 24.45
C PHE A 105 -3.80 -6.73 23.24
N TYR A 106 -2.67 -6.01 23.31
CA TYR A 106 -1.66 -6.02 22.25
C TYR A 106 -0.25 -5.90 22.81
N GLY A 107 0.73 -6.37 22.07
CA GLY A 107 2.13 -6.33 22.48
C GLY A 107 2.71 -4.91 22.43
N GLY A 108 3.71 -4.62 23.27
CA GLY A 108 4.34 -3.29 23.36
C GLY A 108 3.58 -2.29 24.24
N SER A 109 2.43 -2.68 24.81
CA SER A 109 1.75 -1.97 25.89
C SER A 109 2.06 -2.59 27.25
N SER A 110 1.86 -1.81 28.33
CA SER A 110 2.04 -2.28 29.70
C SER A 110 1.14 -3.47 30.01
N TYR A 111 1.68 -4.42 30.76
CA TYR A 111 0.98 -5.65 31.16
C TYR A 111 -0.05 -5.40 32.26
N ASN A 112 0.27 -4.54 33.22
CA ASN A 112 -0.55 -4.30 34.41
C ASN A 112 -1.98 -3.84 34.12
N PRO A 113 -2.23 -2.85 33.24
CA PRO A 113 -3.61 -2.48 32.89
C PRO A 113 -4.42 -3.62 32.28
N GLN A 114 -3.77 -4.56 31.59
CA GLN A 114 -4.44 -5.72 31.02
C GLN A 114 -4.83 -6.73 32.11
N LEU A 115 -3.98 -6.95 33.11
CA LEU A 115 -4.29 -7.77 34.29
C LEU A 115 -5.42 -7.14 35.13
N ASP A 116 -5.43 -5.83 35.27
CA ASP A 116 -6.49 -5.13 36.00
C ASP A 116 -7.84 -5.24 35.28
N ALA A 117 -7.82 -5.19 33.94
CA ALA A 117 -9.02 -5.45 33.14
C ALA A 117 -9.55 -6.88 33.33
N ILE A 118 -8.67 -7.90 33.37
CA ILE A 118 -9.05 -9.28 33.64
C ILE A 118 -9.69 -9.40 35.04
N ARG A 119 -9.08 -8.81 36.08
CA ARG A 119 -9.62 -8.80 37.44
C ARG A 119 -10.98 -8.10 37.56
N SER A 120 -11.20 -7.07 36.74
CA SER A 120 -12.47 -6.32 36.71
C SER A 120 -13.59 -7.07 35.98
N GLY A 121 -13.23 -7.98 35.07
CA GLY A 121 -14.14 -8.72 34.19
C GLY A 121 -14.29 -8.09 32.81
N ILE A 122 -14.36 -8.93 31.81
CA ILE A 122 -14.36 -8.56 30.40
C ILE A 122 -15.57 -9.18 29.71
N ASP A 123 -16.29 -8.43 28.90
CA ASP A 123 -17.36 -8.96 28.02
C ASP A 123 -16.86 -9.17 26.60
N VAL A 124 -16.12 -8.18 26.07
CA VAL A 124 -15.52 -8.21 24.72
C VAL A 124 -14.02 -8.00 24.84
N LEU A 125 -13.26 -8.98 24.42
CA LEU A 125 -11.81 -8.93 24.34
C LEU A 125 -11.38 -8.80 22.87
N VAL A 126 -10.74 -7.71 22.54
CA VAL A 126 -10.07 -7.53 21.23
C VAL A 126 -8.58 -7.66 21.42
N GLY A 127 -7.87 -8.33 20.52
CA GLY A 127 -6.44 -8.42 20.70
C GLY A 127 -5.65 -8.89 19.47
N THR A 128 -4.32 -8.78 19.59
CA THR A 128 -3.39 -9.39 18.63
C THR A 128 -3.01 -10.78 19.07
N PRO A 129 -2.83 -11.75 18.13
CA PRO A 129 -2.58 -13.15 18.48
C PRO A 129 -1.46 -13.35 19.50
N GLY A 130 -0.30 -12.73 19.30
CA GLY A 130 0.85 -12.92 20.18
C GLY A 130 0.60 -12.53 21.63
N ARG A 131 -0.13 -11.42 21.92
CA ARG A 131 -0.42 -11.00 23.30
C ARG A 131 -1.54 -11.84 23.94
N ILE A 132 -2.53 -12.26 23.18
CA ILE A 132 -3.58 -13.18 23.69
C ILE A 132 -2.96 -14.52 24.06
N LYS A 133 -2.14 -15.11 23.18
CA LYS A 133 -1.36 -16.32 23.43
C LYS A 133 -0.51 -16.19 24.69
N ASP A 134 0.23 -15.10 24.87
CA ASP A 134 1.07 -14.81 26.03
C ASP A 134 0.26 -14.85 27.35
N HIS A 135 -0.92 -14.22 27.38
CA HIS A 135 -1.81 -14.29 28.55
C HIS A 135 -2.36 -15.70 28.81
N LEU A 136 -2.67 -16.47 27.75
CA LEU A 136 -3.14 -17.86 27.88
C LEU A 136 -2.04 -18.77 28.43
N GLN A 137 -0.84 -18.71 27.86
CA GLN A 137 0.30 -19.54 28.28
C GLN A 137 0.74 -19.25 29.73
N ASN A 138 0.57 -18.01 30.20
CA ASN A 138 0.81 -17.62 31.57
C ASN A 138 -0.37 -17.86 32.53
N ASN A 139 -1.44 -18.55 32.09
CA ASN A 139 -2.66 -18.83 32.86
C ASN A 139 -3.28 -17.56 33.48
N LYS A 140 -3.23 -16.44 32.78
CA LYS A 140 -3.83 -15.16 33.22
C LYS A 140 -5.19 -14.90 32.59
N LEU A 141 -5.46 -15.46 31.43
CA LEU A 141 -6.67 -15.28 30.66
C LEU A 141 -7.44 -16.61 30.61
N ASP A 142 -8.69 -16.58 31.00
CA ASP A 142 -9.65 -17.68 30.86
C ASP A 142 -10.55 -17.40 29.65
N LEU A 143 -10.71 -18.37 28.77
CA LEU A 143 -11.58 -18.32 27.59
C LEU A 143 -12.72 -19.33 27.64
N SER A 144 -12.97 -19.94 28.81
CA SER A 144 -13.99 -21.00 29.01
C SER A 144 -15.43 -20.54 28.76
N GLN A 145 -15.70 -19.23 28.82
CA GLN A 145 -17.02 -18.65 28.63
C GLN A 145 -17.23 -18.03 27.25
N LEU A 146 -16.30 -18.26 26.28
CA LEU A 146 -16.44 -17.74 24.94
C LEU A 146 -17.71 -18.27 24.26
N LYS A 147 -18.51 -17.33 23.74
CA LYS A 147 -19.66 -17.61 22.89
C LYS A 147 -19.42 -17.27 21.44
N HIS A 148 -18.52 -16.32 21.16
CA HIS A 148 -18.23 -15.81 19.82
C HIS A 148 -16.73 -15.55 19.63
N VAL A 149 -16.20 -16.00 18.50
CA VAL A 149 -14.83 -15.71 18.04
C VAL A 149 -14.91 -15.02 16.70
N VAL A 150 -14.21 -13.90 16.58
CA VAL A 150 -14.07 -13.14 15.34
C VAL A 150 -12.61 -13.11 14.93
N LEU A 151 -12.32 -13.48 13.70
CA LEU A 151 -11.03 -13.23 13.06
C LEU A 151 -11.23 -12.14 12.00
N ASP A 152 -10.69 -10.94 12.26
CA ASP A 152 -10.77 -9.81 11.33
C ASP A 152 -9.48 -9.67 10.53
N GLU A 153 -9.58 -9.42 9.23
CA GLU A 153 -8.48 -9.42 8.27
C GLU A 153 -7.66 -10.74 8.29
N VAL A 154 -8.37 -11.86 8.14
CA VAL A 154 -7.81 -13.22 8.25
C VAL A 154 -6.68 -13.45 7.26
N ASP A 155 -6.79 -12.95 6.03
CA ASP A 155 -5.76 -12.98 4.99
C ASP A 155 -4.45 -12.35 5.48
N GLN A 156 -4.52 -11.21 6.16
CA GLN A 156 -3.34 -10.55 6.72
C GLN A 156 -2.71 -11.31 7.90
N MET A 157 -3.53 -12.02 8.70
CA MET A 157 -2.98 -12.86 9.79
C MET A 157 -2.08 -13.97 9.22
N LEU A 158 -2.48 -14.57 8.10
CA LEU A 158 -1.66 -15.56 7.39
C LEU A 158 -0.35 -14.96 6.87
N ASP A 159 -0.43 -13.84 6.16
CA ASP A 159 0.72 -13.14 5.59
C ASP A 159 1.75 -12.73 6.66
N MET A 160 1.29 -12.43 7.86
CA MET A 160 2.14 -12.06 9.00
C MET A 160 2.67 -13.27 9.79
N GLY A 161 2.35 -14.51 9.38
CA GLY A 161 2.80 -15.73 10.01
C GLY A 161 2.12 -16.02 11.35
N PHE A 162 0.89 -15.54 11.57
CA PHE A 162 0.16 -15.77 12.82
C PHE A 162 -0.69 -17.05 12.83
N ALA A 163 -0.65 -17.86 11.75
CA ALA A 163 -1.46 -19.06 11.63
C ALA A 163 -1.37 -19.99 12.85
N GLU A 164 -0.15 -20.33 13.29
CA GLU A 164 0.08 -21.20 14.44
C GLU A 164 -0.43 -20.58 15.76
N GLN A 165 -0.23 -19.27 15.95
CA GLN A 165 -0.68 -18.57 17.17
C GLN A 165 -2.20 -18.51 17.23
N VAL A 166 -2.88 -18.27 16.12
CA VAL A 166 -4.34 -18.31 16.01
C VAL A 166 -4.85 -19.72 16.33
N GLU A 167 -4.24 -20.75 15.76
CA GLU A 167 -4.57 -22.14 16.02
C GLU A 167 -4.45 -22.52 17.52
N GLU A 168 -3.38 -22.09 18.19
CA GLU A 168 -3.20 -22.33 19.63
C GLU A 168 -4.30 -21.64 20.45
N ILE A 169 -4.66 -20.41 20.12
CA ILE A 169 -5.71 -19.66 20.81
C ILE A 169 -7.07 -20.35 20.62
N LEU A 170 -7.40 -20.72 19.39
CA LEU A 170 -8.67 -21.40 19.09
C LEU A 170 -8.74 -22.76 19.80
N SER A 171 -7.65 -23.53 19.76
CA SER A 171 -7.58 -24.85 20.40
C SER A 171 -7.82 -24.82 21.92
N ALA A 172 -7.55 -23.67 22.59
CA ALA A 172 -7.82 -23.48 24.00
C ALA A 172 -9.32 -23.36 24.32
N SER A 173 -10.17 -23.05 23.34
CA SER A 173 -11.60 -22.77 23.54
C SER A 173 -12.53 -23.70 22.77
N TYR A 174 -11.99 -24.47 21.79
CA TYR A 174 -12.79 -25.37 20.97
C TYR A 174 -12.56 -26.82 21.37
N GLN A 175 -13.67 -27.55 21.48
CA GLN A 175 -13.68 -29.00 21.72
C GLN A 175 -14.02 -29.72 20.41
N LYS A 176 -13.44 -30.89 20.21
CA LYS A 176 -13.74 -31.70 19.03
C LYS A 176 -15.22 -32.12 19.04
N ASP A 177 -15.90 -31.85 17.93
CA ASP A 177 -17.30 -32.25 17.69
C ASP A 177 -18.32 -31.76 18.76
N SER A 178 -18.05 -30.62 19.39
CA SER A 178 -18.94 -30.05 20.39
C SER A 178 -19.91 -29.01 19.81
N GLU A 179 -21.20 -29.20 20.02
CA GLU A 179 -22.23 -28.19 19.68
C GLU A 179 -22.09 -26.90 20.50
N SER A 180 -21.41 -26.98 21.66
CA SER A 180 -21.15 -25.85 22.54
C SER A 180 -19.98 -24.96 22.11
N ASN A 181 -19.30 -25.29 21.00
CA ASN A 181 -18.22 -24.46 20.47
C ASN A 181 -18.69 -23.04 20.14
N PRO A 182 -17.85 -22.04 20.36
CA PRO A 182 -18.16 -20.65 20.01
C PRO A 182 -18.57 -20.49 18.54
N GLN A 183 -19.50 -19.57 18.28
CA GLN A 183 -19.76 -19.10 16.93
C GLN A 183 -18.47 -18.52 16.33
N THR A 184 -18.13 -18.90 15.11
CA THR A 184 -16.91 -18.47 14.41
C THR A 184 -17.26 -17.52 13.28
N LEU A 185 -16.66 -16.33 13.30
CA LEU A 185 -16.84 -15.30 12.29
C LEU A 185 -15.50 -14.95 11.64
N LEU A 186 -15.38 -15.17 10.35
CA LEU A 186 -14.17 -14.88 9.57
C LEU A 186 -14.46 -13.70 8.62
N PHE A 187 -13.74 -12.59 8.78
CA PHE A 187 -13.88 -11.43 7.91
C PHE A 187 -12.57 -11.14 7.19
N SER A 188 -12.64 -10.96 5.86
CA SER A 188 -11.46 -10.77 5.03
C SER A 188 -11.77 -10.00 3.75
N ALA A 189 -10.75 -9.42 3.13
CA ALA A 189 -10.85 -8.90 1.76
C ALA A 189 -10.59 -9.99 0.73
N THR A 190 -9.71 -10.95 1.05
CA THR A 190 -9.43 -12.12 0.21
C THR A 190 -9.62 -13.40 1.00
N CYS A 191 -9.95 -14.51 0.32
CA CYS A 191 -10.09 -15.81 0.95
C CYS A 191 -9.07 -16.80 0.35
N PRO A 192 -7.79 -16.73 0.79
CA PRO A 192 -6.80 -17.73 0.39
C PRO A 192 -7.17 -19.11 0.94
N PRO A 193 -6.57 -20.21 0.39
CA PRO A 193 -6.91 -21.58 0.78
C PRO A 193 -6.87 -21.84 2.30
N TRP A 194 -5.99 -21.18 3.02
CA TRP A 194 -5.89 -21.32 4.47
C TRP A 194 -7.17 -20.89 5.23
N VAL A 195 -7.88 -19.87 4.75
CA VAL A 195 -9.16 -19.43 5.34
C VAL A 195 -10.17 -20.60 5.36
N TYR A 196 -10.23 -21.35 4.27
CA TYR A 196 -11.10 -22.53 4.19
C TYR A 196 -10.61 -23.71 5.05
N VAL A 197 -9.29 -23.84 5.27
CA VAL A 197 -8.74 -24.82 6.22
C VAL A 197 -9.18 -24.49 7.63
N VAL A 198 -9.09 -23.23 8.05
CA VAL A 198 -9.57 -22.73 9.35
C VAL A 198 -11.08 -22.91 9.46
N ALA A 199 -11.85 -22.54 8.43
CA ALA A 199 -13.29 -22.72 8.41
C ALA A 199 -13.67 -24.20 8.58
N LYS A 200 -13.06 -25.11 7.84
CA LYS A 200 -13.31 -26.55 7.96
C LYS A 200 -13.02 -27.11 9.36
N LYS A 201 -12.03 -26.53 10.05
CA LYS A 201 -11.60 -27.02 11.37
C LYS A 201 -12.44 -26.47 12.52
N TYR A 202 -12.87 -25.20 12.45
CA TYR A 202 -13.46 -24.47 13.57
C TYR A 202 -14.90 -23.99 13.32
N MET A 203 -15.41 -24.07 12.10
CA MET A 203 -16.78 -23.66 11.78
C MET A 203 -17.68 -24.89 11.61
N ARG A 204 -18.96 -24.69 11.91
CA ARG A 204 -19.99 -25.71 11.64
C ARG A 204 -20.13 -25.94 10.12
N PRO A 205 -20.48 -27.15 9.67
CA PRO A 205 -20.64 -27.43 8.23
C PRO A 205 -21.66 -26.52 7.53
N THR A 206 -22.60 -25.98 8.26
CA THR A 206 -23.70 -25.12 7.77
C THR A 206 -23.36 -23.62 7.88
N TYR A 207 -22.07 -23.26 7.86
CA TYR A 207 -21.67 -21.84 7.87
C TYR A 207 -22.18 -21.10 6.65
N GLU A 208 -22.43 -19.80 6.81
CA GLU A 208 -22.84 -18.91 5.71
C GLU A 208 -21.62 -18.20 5.11
N HIS A 209 -21.54 -18.20 3.78
CA HIS A 209 -20.50 -17.47 3.05
C HIS A 209 -21.13 -16.29 2.30
N VAL A 210 -20.96 -15.09 2.84
CA VAL A 210 -21.37 -13.84 2.21
C VAL A 210 -20.19 -13.29 1.42
N ASP A 211 -20.22 -13.45 0.10
CA ASP A 211 -19.18 -12.98 -0.82
C ASP A 211 -19.69 -11.81 -1.66
N LEU A 212 -19.26 -10.59 -1.31
CA LEU A 212 -19.58 -9.37 -2.06
C LEU A 212 -18.56 -9.04 -3.16
N ILE A 213 -17.50 -9.81 -3.28
CA ILE A 213 -16.51 -9.67 -4.35
C ILE A 213 -16.92 -10.56 -5.53
N GLY A 214 -17.38 -11.77 -5.24
CA GLY A 214 -17.88 -12.73 -6.22
C GLY A 214 -16.82 -13.15 -7.24
N LYS A 215 -17.27 -13.67 -8.37
CA LYS A 215 -16.42 -13.99 -9.53
C LYS A 215 -15.95 -12.75 -10.31
N LYS A 216 -16.17 -11.54 -9.78
CA LYS A 216 -15.66 -10.31 -10.41
C LYS A 216 -14.13 -10.41 -10.44
N THR A 217 -13.58 -10.25 -11.62
CA THR A 217 -12.13 -10.29 -11.85
C THR A 217 -11.42 -9.16 -11.08
N GLN A 218 -12.09 -8.03 -10.85
CA GLN A 218 -11.53 -6.88 -10.15
C GLN A 218 -11.72 -7.00 -8.63
N LYS A 219 -10.64 -7.30 -7.92
CA LYS A 219 -10.58 -7.36 -6.45
C LYS A 219 -10.32 -6.00 -5.80
N ALA A 220 -9.63 -5.09 -6.50
CA ALA A 220 -9.37 -3.73 -6.04
C ALA A 220 -10.64 -2.84 -6.16
N ALA A 221 -10.65 -1.72 -5.44
CA ALA A 221 -11.75 -0.77 -5.47
C ALA A 221 -11.92 -0.15 -6.86
N THR A 222 -13.16 -0.11 -7.37
CA THR A 222 -13.48 0.45 -8.71
C THR A 222 -13.41 1.97 -8.77
N THR A 223 -13.37 2.63 -7.61
CA THR A 223 -13.28 4.08 -7.45
C THR A 223 -11.82 4.57 -7.49
N VAL A 224 -10.85 3.68 -7.57
CA VAL A 224 -9.42 4.01 -7.61
C VAL A 224 -8.92 3.98 -9.04
N GLU A 225 -8.33 5.08 -9.49
CA GLU A 225 -7.56 5.14 -10.73
C GLU A 225 -6.16 4.57 -10.47
N HIS A 226 -5.75 3.59 -11.27
CA HIS A 226 -4.47 2.90 -11.14
C HIS A 226 -3.50 3.40 -12.21
N LEU A 227 -2.47 4.14 -11.79
CA LEU A 227 -1.43 4.69 -12.65
C LEU A 227 -0.11 3.97 -12.44
N ALA A 228 0.73 3.90 -13.48
CA ALA A 228 2.07 3.37 -13.39
C ALA A 228 3.08 4.31 -14.06
N ILE A 229 4.17 4.61 -13.34
CA ILE A 229 5.26 5.49 -13.79
C ILE A 229 6.56 4.70 -13.85
N ALA A 230 7.17 4.66 -15.03
CA ALA A 230 8.50 4.09 -15.22
C ALA A 230 9.56 5.03 -14.60
N CYS A 231 10.28 4.57 -13.58
CA CYS A 231 11.23 5.41 -12.86
C CYS A 231 12.37 4.58 -12.26
N HIS A 232 13.62 5.01 -12.53
CA HIS A 232 14.78 4.43 -11.87
C HIS A 232 14.78 4.76 -10.36
N TRP A 233 15.27 3.85 -9.53
CA TRP A 233 15.23 4.02 -8.08
C TRP A 233 15.90 5.31 -7.58
N SER A 234 16.98 5.77 -8.23
CA SER A 234 17.71 6.98 -7.86
C SER A 234 16.92 8.28 -8.09
N GLN A 235 15.94 8.27 -9.00
CA GLN A 235 15.09 9.42 -9.33
C GLN A 235 13.79 9.43 -8.51
N ARG A 236 13.44 8.31 -7.85
CA ARG A 236 12.12 8.14 -7.23
C ARG A 236 11.79 9.20 -6.20
N ALA A 237 12.73 9.59 -5.34
CA ALA A 237 12.46 10.58 -4.30
C ALA A 237 12.01 11.93 -4.88
N ALA A 238 12.72 12.41 -5.90
CA ALA A 238 12.39 13.66 -6.57
C ALA A 238 11.04 13.56 -7.32
N VAL A 239 10.84 12.47 -8.07
CA VAL A 239 9.58 12.24 -8.79
C VAL A 239 8.39 12.05 -7.84
N ILE A 240 8.58 11.41 -6.68
CA ILE A 240 7.52 11.31 -5.65
C ILE A 240 7.13 12.70 -5.16
N GLY A 241 8.09 13.60 -4.93
CA GLY A 241 7.80 14.98 -4.56
C GLY A 241 6.92 15.70 -5.59
N ASP A 242 7.28 15.57 -6.88
CA ASP A 242 6.50 16.14 -7.99
C ASP A 242 5.09 15.52 -8.09
N VAL A 243 4.99 14.21 -7.95
CA VAL A 243 3.72 13.46 -7.96
C VAL A 243 2.82 13.87 -6.80
N VAL A 244 3.36 13.98 -5.58
CA VAL A 244 2.59 14.44 -4.41
C VAL A 244 2.06 15.86 -4.65
N GLN A 245 2.90 16.76 -5.19
CA GLN A 245 2.48 18.13 -5.50
C GLN A 245 1.34 18.18 -6.53
N VAL A 246 1.41 17.38 -7.58
CA VAL A 246 0.42 17.43 -8.68
C VAL A 246 -0.89 16.72 -8.34
N TYR A 247 -0.81 15.55 -7.70
CA TYR A 247 -2.00 14.71 -7.46
C TYR A 247 -2.66 14.92 -6.10
N SER A 248 -1.92 15.39 -5.10
CA SER A 248 -2.43 15.63 -3.74
C SER A 248 -2.48 17.11 -3.38
N GLY A 249 -1.56 17.91 -3.94
CA GLY A 249 -1.40 19.32 -3.59
C GLY A 249 -0.85 19.54 -2.19
N SER A 250 -0.83 20.79 -1.75
CA SER A 250 -0.25 21.19 -0.46
C SER A 250 -1.13 20.85 0.76
N HIS A 251 -2.39 20.48 0.56
CA HIS A 251 -3.33 20.15 1.64
C HIS A 251 -3.89 18.74 1.57
N GLY A 252 -3.57 18.02 0.51
CA GLY A 252 -3.98 16.62 0.35
C GLY A 252 -3.14 15.69 1.21
N ARG A 253 -3.71 14.52 1.53
CA ARG A 253 -3.02 13.48 2.29
C ARG A 253 -2.51 12.39 1.37
N THR A 254 -1.26 12.03 1.56
CA THR A 254 -0.58 10.99 0.77
C THR A 254 0.00 9.91 1.65
N ILE A 255 -0.14 8.65 1.23
CA ILE A 255 0.64 7.54 1.79
C ILE A 255 1.60 7.03 0.74
N VAL A 256 2.88 6.91 1.12
CA VAL A 256 3.92 6.34 0.29
C VAL A 256 4.36 4.99 0.87
N PHE A 257 4.17 3.91 0.12
CA PHE A 257 4.55 2.57 0.53
C PHE A 257 5.94 2.20 0.02
N CYS A 258 6.84 1.89 0.96
CA CYS A 258 8.19 1.38 0.72
C CYS A 258 8.27 -0.11 1.05
N GLU A 259 9.20 -0.83 0.40
CA GLU A 259 9.43 -2.25 0.68
C GLU A 259 10.23 -2.47 1.95
N THR A 260 11.20 -1.60 2.24
CA THR A 260 12.06 -1.73 3.42
C THR A 260 11.90 -0.57 4.40
N LYS A 261 12.21 -0.83 5.67
CA LYS A 261 12.23 0.18 6.74
C LYS A 261 13.28 1.27 6.49
N LYS A 262 14.41 0.88 5.88
CA LYS A 262 15.48 1.78 5.50
C LYS A 262 14.99 2.78 4.45
N ASP A 263 14.37 2.28 3.38
CA ASP A 263 13.82 3.14 2.32
C ASP A 263 12.77 4.10 2.88
N ALA A 264 11.93 3.63 3.83
CA ALA A 264 10.92 4.48 4.45
C ALA A 264 11.53 5.63 5.25
N ASN A 265 12.61 5.37 6.00
CA ASN A 265 13.33 6.41 6.74
C ASN A 265 14.04 7.40 5.81
N GLU A 266 14.79 6.89 4.82
CA GLU A 266 15.52 7.72 3.87
C GLU A 266 14.57 8.62 3.07
N LEU A 267 13.46 8.08 2.61
CA LEU A 267 12.48 8.84 1.83
C LEU A 267 11.76 9.90 2.67
N SER A 268 11.40 9.59 3.92
CA SER A 268 10.73 10.55 4.81
C SER A 268 11.60 11.76 5.21
N MET A 269 12.92 11.64 5.09
CA MET A 269 13.89 12.72 5.35
C MET A 269 14.35 13.41 4.07
N ASN A 270 13.87 12.98 2.91
CA ASN A 270 14.35 13.49 1.64
C ASN A 270 13.76 14.87 1.33
N THR A 271 14.62 15.86 1.11
CA THR A 271 14.24 17.26 0.86
C THR A 271 13.50 17.48 -0.47
N SER A 272 13.53 16.50 -1.37
CA SER A 272 12.74 16.56 -2.61
C SER A 272 11.23 16.47 -2.36
N ILE A 273 10.81 15.87 -1.24
CA ILE A 273 9.41 15.91 -0.78
C ILE A 273 9.25 17.20 0.02
N LYS A 274 8.62 18.20 -0.59
CA LYS A 274 8.44 19.54 0.01
C LYS A 274 7.40 19.54 1.13
N GLN A 275 6.42 18.64 1.06
CA GLN A 275 5.39 18.45 2.07
C GLN A 275 5.99 17.80 3.33
N SER A 276 5.43 18.15 4.48
CA SER A 276 5.84 17.58 5.75
C SER A 276 5.61 16.07 5.75
N SER A 277 6.64 15.29 6.05
CA SER A 277 6.60 13.83 5.98
C SER A 277 7.12 13.16 7.24
N GLN A 278 6.54 12.00 7.58
CA GLN A 278 7.00 11.15 8.68
C GLN A 278 6.96 9.68 8.28
N SER A 279 7.93 8.90 8.81
CA SER A 279 8.00 7.45 8.57
C SER A 279 7.16 6.66 9.57
N LEU A 280 6.66 5.48 9.11
CA LEU A 280 5.92 4.54 9.94
C LEU A 280 6.31 3.09 9.60
N HIS A 281 7.04 2.42 10.48
CA HIS A 281 7.49 1.03 10.29
C HIS A 281 7.67 0.29 11.63
N GLY A 282 7.95 -1.02 11.57
CA GLY A 282 7.94 -1.90 12.74
C GLY A 282 9.00 -1.60 13.81
N ASP A 283 10.11 -0.89 13.48
CA ASP A 283 11.16 -0.56 14.45
C ASP A 283 10.84 0.71 15.27
N ILE A 284 9.83 1.48 14.86
CA ILE A 284 9.39 2.65 15.61
C ILE A 284 8.63 2.18 16.86
N PRO A 285 8.99 2.71 18.07
CA PRO A 285 8.30 2.36 19.30
C PRO A 285 6.79 2.62 19.22
N GLN A 286 5.98 1.76 19.84
CA GLN A 286 4.51 1.80 19.72
C GLN A 286 3.93 3.18 20.08
N LYS A 287 4.41 3.79 21.16
CA LYS A 287 3.98 5.13 21.58
C LYS A 287 4.22 6.19 20.48
N GLN A 288 5.37 6.13 19.82
CA GLN A 288 5.69 7.05 18.74
C GLN A 288 4.82 6.79 17.49
N ARG A 289 4.53 5.53 17.18
CA ARG A 289 3.62 5.17 16.07
C ARG A 289 2.22 5.75 16.29
N GLU A 290 1.71 5.67 17.50
CA GLU A 290 0.40 6.25 17.88
C GLU A 290 0.40 7.78 17.75
N ILE A 291 1.49 8.45 18.14
CA ILE A 291 1.66 9.91 17.97
C ILE A 291 1.69 10.27 16.48
N THR A 292 2.49 9.55 15.67
CA THR A 292 2.58 9.75 14.23
C THR A 292 1.21 9.60 13.56
N LEU A 293 0.48 8.52 13.88
CA LEU A 293 -0.85 8.29 13.33
C LEU A 293 -1.86 9.37 13.75
N LYS A 294 -1.80 9.82 15.00
CA LYS A 294 -2.63 10.92 15.48
C LYS A 294 -2.32 12.20 14.70
N GLY A 295 -1.04 12.54 14.52
CA GLY A 295 -0.60 13.70 13.74
C GLY A 295 -1.09 13.63 12.28
N PHE A 296 -0.96 12.46 11.64
CA PHE A 296 -1.47 12.27 10.28
C PHE A 296 -2.99 12.43 10.18
N ARG A 297 -3.74 11.88 11.15
CA ARG A 297 -5.21 12.05 11.22
C ARG A 297 -5.64 13.51 11.42
N SER A 298 -4.91 14.26 12.23
CA SER A 298 -5.20 15.68 12.47
C SER A 298 -4.70 16.62 11.36
N GLY A 299 -3.97 16.09 10.35
CA GLY A 299 -3.38 16.92 9.29
C GLY A 299 -2.19 17.75 9.75
N THR A 300 -1.49 17.32 10.81
CA THR A 300 -0.25 17.98 11.27
C THR A 300 0.88 17.83 10.26
N PHE A 301 0.82 16.82 9.43
CA PHE A 301 1.71 16.59 8.29
C PHE A 301 0.94 15.85 7.18
N GLU A 302 1.38 15.99 5.94
CA GLU A 302 0.64 15.58 4.74
C GLU A 302 1.05 14.23 4.19
N VAL A 303 2.32 13.82 4.39
CA VAL A 303 2.88 12.60 3.76
C VAL A 303 3.29 11.58 4.80
N LEU A 304 2.65 10.41 4.77
CA LEU A 304 3.01 9.27 5.60
C LEU A 304 3.80 8.25 4.77
N VAL A 305 5.07 8.04 5.11
CA VAL A 305 5.92 7.03 4.44
C VAL A 305 5.94 5.75 5.26
N ALA A 306 5.43 4.64 4.72
CA ALA A 306 5.18 3.45 5.51
C ALA A 306 5.62 2.15 4.83
N THR A 307 5.92 1.13 5.64
CA THR A 307 6.05 -0.26 5.16
C THR A 307 4.72 -1.01 5.28
N ASN A 308 4.57 -2.14 4.59
CA ASN A 308 3.37 -2.98 4.64
C ASN A 308 2.89 -3.30 6.06
N VAL A 309 3.81 -3.76 6.91
CA VAL A 309 3.49 -4.18 8.29
C VAL A 309 2.93 -3.04 9.13
N ALA A 310 3.44 -1.83 8.89
CA ALA A 310 3.00 -0.67 9.66
C ALA A 310 1.68 -0.06 9.15
N ALA A 311 1.33 -0.30 7.88
CA ALA A 311 0.16 0.30 7.26
C ALA A 311 -1.06 -0.63 7.16
N ARG A 312 -0.86 -1.93 7.45
CA ARG A 312 -1.96 -2.90 7.55
C ARG A 312 -2.78 -2.66 8.80
N GLY A 313 -4.09 -2.75 8.67
CA GLY A 313 -5.03 -2.60 9.79
C GLY A 313 -5.04 -1.21 10.46
N LEU A 314 -4.39 -0.20 9.88
CA LEU A 314 -4.45 1.15 10.41
C LEU A 314 -5.78 1.82 10.04
N ASP A 315 -6.41 2.44 11.04
CA ASP A 315 -7.42 3.46 10.80
C ASP A 315 -6.72 4.74 10.30
N ILE A 316 -6.24 4.65 9.07
CA ILE A 316 -5.74 5.81 8.36
C ILE A 316 -6.96 6.46 7.72
N PRO A 317 -7.16 7.78 7.91
CA PRO A 317 -8.19 8.50 7.19
C PRO A 317 -8.02 8.25 5.70
N GLU A 318 -9.10 8.37 4.96
CA GLU A 318 -9.03 8.35 3.50
C GLU A 318 -7.98 9.34 3.03
N VAL A 319 -7.14 8.90 2.12
CA VAL A 319 -6.09 9.73 1.52
C VAL A 319 -6.41 9.99 0.06
N ASP A 320 -5.95 11.13 -0.43
CA ASP A 320 -6.17 11.55 -1.81
C ASP A 320 -5.29 10.74 -2.76
N LEU A 321 -4.07 10.43 -2.33
CA LEU A 321 -3.08 9.75 -3.12
C LEU A 321 -2.41 8.59 -2.37
N VAL A 322 -2.30 7.45 -3.04
CA VAL A 322 -1.44 6.33 -2.64
C VAL A 322 -0.30 6.20 -3.62
N VAL A 323 0.93 6.19 -3.12
CA VAL A 323 2.13 5.94 -3.91
C VAL A 323 2.75 4.61 -3.49
N GLN A 324 3.09 3.77 -4.44
CA GLN A 324 3.83 2.53 -4.21
C GLN A 324 5.20 2.66 -4.88
N CYS A 325 6.27 2.61 -4.09
CA CYS A 325 7.64 2.78 -4.60
C CYS A 325 8.08 1.67 -5.56
N SER A 326 7.43 0.51 -5.51
CA SER A 326 7.64 -0.61 -6.43
C SER A 326 6.40 -1.50 -6.47
N PRO A 327 6.21 -2.31 -7.53
CA PRO A 327 5.16 -3.31 -7.56
C PRO A 327 5.38 -4.31 -6.42
N PRO A 328 4.40 -4.52 -5.52
CA PRO A 328 4.55 -5.46 -4.43
C PRO A 328 4.65 -6.90 -4.94
N LYS A 329 5.35 -7.75 -4.18
CA LYS A 329 5.54 -9.16 -4.54
C LYS A 329 4.23 -9.94 -4.48
N ASP A 330 3.37 -9.62 -3.53
CA ASP A 330 2.06 -10.23 -3.37
C ASP A 330 0.95 -9.25 -3.78
N VAL A 331 -0.09 -9.80 -4.39
CA VAL A 331 -1.20 -9.02 -4.96
C VAL A 331 -2.12 -8.49 -3.85
N GLU A 332 -2.25 -9.22 -2.76
CA GLU A 332 -3.03 -8.85 -1.60
C GLU A 332 -2.49 -7.54 -1.00
N SER A 333 -1.16 -7.42 -0.87
CA SER A 333 -0.52 -6.14 -0.46
C SER A 333 -0.89 -4.99 -1.39
N TYR A 334 -0.92 -5.23 -2.71
CA TYR A 334 -1.35 -4.19 -3.65
C TYR A 334 -2.79 -3.72 -3.39
N ILE A 335 -3.71 -4.67 -3.21
CA ILE A 335 -5.13 -4.40 -2.96
C ILE A 335 -5.30 -3.62 -1.65
N HIS A 336 -4.64 -4.06 -0.58
CA HIS A 336 -4.71 -3.40 0.73
C HIS A 336 -4.07 -2.01 0.74
N ARG A 337 -2.97 -1.80 0.01
CA ARG A 337 -2.32 -0.48 -0.14
C ARG A 337 -3.21 0.47 -0.94
N SER A 338 -3.64 0.08 -2.13
CA SER A 338 -4.49 0.91 -2.98
C SER A 338 -5.84 1.22 -2.33
N GLY A 339 -6.38 0.32 -1.52
CA GLY A 339 -7.61 0.53 -0.75
C GLY A 339 -7.47 1.52 0.43
N ARG A 340 -6.36 2.28 0.55
CA ARG A 340 -6.26 3.42 1.46
C ARG A 340 -6.84 4.70 0.85
N THR A 341 -7.10 4.71 -0.45
CA THR A 341 -7.83 5.76 -1.15
C THR A 341 -9.11 5.20 -1.78
N GLY A 342 -9.96 6.05 -2.30
CA GLY A 342 -11.19 5.66 -3.00
C GLY A 342 -12.25 5.00 -2.12
N ARG A 343 -12.34 5.37 -0.84
CA ARG A 343 -13.31 4.82 0.11
C ARG A 343 -14.65 5.55 0.05
N ALA A 344 -15.69 4.90 0.53
CA ALA A 344 -17.04 5.46 0.62
C ALA A 344 -17.57 6.07 -0.68
N GLY A 345 -17.15 5.53 -1.85
CA GLY A 345 -17.59 5.99 -3.16
C GLY A 345 -16.86 7.22 -3.72
N ARG A 346 -15.86 7.74 -3.03
CA ARG A 346 -15.02 8.84 -3.52
C ARG A 346 -14.00 8.31 -4.54
N ALA A 347 -13.61 9.18 -5.48
CA ALA A 347 -12.51 8.89 -6.39
C ALA A 347 -11.16 8.97 -5.67
N GLY A 348 -10.25 8.06 -5.98
CA GLY A 348 -8.89 8.04 -5.44
C GLY A 348 -7.87 7.70 -6.50
N VAL A 349 -6.60 8.04 -6.27
CA VAL A 349 -5.50 7.77 -7.17
C VAL A 349 -4.46 6.89 -6.50
N CYS A 350 -4.04 5.83 -7.19
CA CYS A 350 -2.93 4.96 -6.77
C CYS A 350 -1.87 4.92 -7.86
N ILE A 351 -0.66 5.39 -7.55
CA ILE A 351 0.47 5.43 -8.47
C ILE A 351 1.50 4.38 -8.07
N CYS A 352 1.86 3.49 -8.98
CA CYS A 352 2.89 2.49 -8.79
C CYS A 352 4.12 2.82 -9.62
N PHE A 353 5.25 3.05 -8.96
CA PHE A 353 6.54 3.19 -9.64
C PHE A 353 7.10 1.82 -10.01
N TYR A 354 7.74 1.72 -11.16
CA TYR A 354 8.38 0.49 -11.60
C TYR A 354 9.62 0.75 -12.44
N GLN A 355 10.53 -0.20 -12.44
CA GLN A 355 11.67 -0.25 -13.39
C GLN A 355 11.35 -1.23 -14.51
N ARG A 356 12.06 -1.15 -15.63
CA ARG A 356 11.88 -2.09 -16.75
C ARG A 356 11.98 -3.57 -16.36
N LYS A 357 12.82 -3.89 -15.38
CA LYS A 357 12.95 -5.26 -14.83
C LYS A 357 11.76 -5.69 -13.98
N GLU A 358 10.94 -4.75 -13.52
CA GLU A 358 9.76 -4.98 -12.68
C GLU A 358 8.45 -4.99 -13.49
N GLU A 359 8.52 -4.83 -14.82
CA GLU A 359 7.37 -4.81 -15.72
C GLU A 359 6.54 -6.11 -15.63
N ASP A 360 7.19 -7.27 -15.55
CA ASP A 360 6.50 -8.55 -15.41
C ASP A 360 5.76 -8.66 -14.08
N GLN A 361 6.33 -8.11 -13.00
CA GLN A 361 5.66 -8.04 -11.70
C GLN A 361 4.45 -7.10 -11.75
N LEU A 362 4.57 -5.98 -12.42
CA LEU A 362 3.46 -5.04 -12.60
C LEU A 362 2.29 -5.70 -13.35
N ARG A 363 2.57 -6.40 -14.45
CA ARG A 363 1.58 -7.18 -15.23
C ARG A 363 0.96 -8.32 -14.41
N TYR A 364 1.75 -8.97 -13.59
CA TYR A 364 1.23 -10.00 -12.67
C TYR A 364 0.20 -9.40 -11.69
N VAL A 365 0.49 -8.22 -11.13
CA VAL A 365 -0.45 -7.49 -10.28
C VAL A 365 -1.71 -7.12 -11.05
N GLU A 366 -1.61 -6.59 -12.28
CA GLU A 366 -2.76 -6.26 -13.14
C GLU A 366 -3.69 -7.47 -13.30
N GLN A 367 -3.12 -8.59 -13.73
CA GLN A 367 -3.89 -9.80 -14.01
C GLN A 367 -4.59 -10.36 -12.76
N LYS A 368 -3.87 -10.40 -11.64
CA LYS A 368 -4.37 -11.04 -10.42
C LYS A 368 -5.28 -10.16 -9.58
N ALA A 369 -5.06 -8.83 -9.60
CA ALA A 369 -5.96 -7.86 -8.95
C ALA A 369 -7.17 -7.51 -9.82
N GLY A 370 -7.14 -7.85 -11.12
CA GLY A 370 -8.19 -7.55 -12.08
C GLY A 370 -8.30 -6.05 -12.38
N ILE A 371 -7.16 -5.37 -12.47
CA ILE A 371 -7.06 -3.94 -12.79
C ILE A 371 -6.27 -3.73 -14.07
N THR A 372 -6.31 -2.51 -14.58
CA THR A 372 -5.42 -2.06 -15.66
C THR A 372 -4.67 -0.83 -15.18
N PHE A 373 -3.34 -0.85 -15.23
CA PHE A 373 -2.55 0.34 -15.00
C PHE A 373 -2.52 1.22 -16.25
N LYS A 374 -2.95 2.46 -16.11
CA LYS A 374 -2.67 3.48 -17.12
C LYS A 374 -1.20 3.90 -16.98
N ARG A 375 -0.40 3.60 -18.00
CA ARG A 375 1.01 4.04 -18.05
C ARG A 375 1.02 5.54 -18.30
N VAL A 376 1.65 6.29 -17.40
CA VAL A 376 1.78 7.74 -17.49
C VAL A 376 3.23 8.17 -17.31
N GLY A 377 3.59 9.30 -17.88
CA GLY A 377 4.89 9.95 -17.64
C GLY A 377 4.92 10.61 -16.26
N VAL A 378 6.10 11.10 -15.90
CA VAL A 378 6.26 11.98 -14.74
C VAL A 378 5.50 13.29 -14.95
N PRO A 379 5.10 13.99 -13.89
CA PRO A 379 4.54 15.34 -14.02
C PRO A 379 5.49 16.25 -14.77
N THR A 380 4.95 16.97 -15.73
CA THR A 380 5.72 17.97 -16.48
C THR A 380 5.94 19.23 -15.65
N PRO A 381 6.96 20.08 -15.97
CA PRO A 381 7.11 21.39 -15.35
C PRO A 381 5.82 22.21 -15.39
N SER A 382 5.07 22.13 -16.49
CA SER A 382 3.79 22.81 -16.64
C SER A 382 2.73 22.33 -15.65
N ASP A 383 2.65 21.02 -15.41
CA ASP A 383 1.73 20.44 -14.43
C ASP A 383 2.07 20.88 -13.00
N ILE A 384 3.36 20.89 -12.67
CA ILE A 384 3.87 21.32 -11.37
C ILE A 384 3.56 22.79 -11.15
N ILE A 385 3.84 23.67 -12.13
CA ILE A 385 3.52 25.11 -12.06
C ILE A 385 2.03 25.32 -11.86
N LYS A 386 1.19 24.64 -12.64
CA LYS A 386 -0.26 24.77 -12.57
C LYS A 386 -0.82 24.39 -11.21
N SER A 387 -0.35 23.27 -10.65
CA SER A 387 -0.75 22.82 -9.31
C SER A 387 -0.24 23.77 -8.22
N SER A 388 1.06 24.11 -8.26
CA SER A 388 1.69 24.99 -7.28
C SER A 388 1.13 26.41 -7.31
N SER A 389 0.79 26.94 -8.49
CA SER A 389 0.15 28.25 -8.63
C SER A 389 -1.24 28.26 -7.98
N LYS A 390 -2.01 27.18 -8.16
CA LYS A 390 -3.33 27.04 -7.51
C LYS A 390 -3.22 27.04 -5.99
N ASP A 391 -2.23 26.36 -5.45
CA ASP A 391 -1.97 26.33 -4.01
C ASP A 391 -1.50 27.70 -3.51
N ALA A 392 -0.57 28.36 -4.24
CA ALA A 392 -0.09 29.70 -3.89
C ALA A 392 -1.23 30.74 -3.83
N VAL A 393 -2.17 30.71 -4.77
CA VAL A 393 -3.36 31.57 -4.74
C VAL A 393 -4.20 31.31 -3.49
N ARG A 394 -4.44 30.05 -3.14
CA ARG A 394 -5.19 29.70 -1.91
C ARG A 394 -4.48 30.20 -0.63
N PHE A 395 -3.14 30.15 -0.60
CA PHE A 395 -2.38 30.73 0.52
C PHE A 395 -2.57 32.24 0.61
N LEU A 396 -2.58 32.95 -0.52
CA LEU A 396 -2.86 34.39 -0.54
C LEU A 396 -4.26 34.72 0.00
N ASP A 397 -5.28 33.91 -0.36
CA ASP A 397 -6.65 34.09 0.15
C ASP A 397 -6.75 33.92 1.67
N SER A 398 -5.81 33.19 2.29
CA SER A 398 -5.77 32.96 3.74
C SER A 398 -5.06 34.07 4.53
N VAL A 399 -4.40 35.02 3.86
CA VAL A 399 -3.63 36.09 4.53
C VAL A 399 -4.57 37.16 5.09
N PRO A 400 -4.55 37.42 6.41
CA PRO A 400 -5.42 38.40 7.00
C PRO A 400 -5.07 39.84 6.54
N PRO A 401 -6.08 40.72 6.38
CA PRO A 401 -5.87 42.10 5.89
C PRO A 401 -4.82 42.91 6.67
N GLN A 402 -4.72 42.67 7.97
CA GLN A 402 -3.73 43.33 8.82
C GLN A 402 -2.29 42.96 8.43
N ALA A 403 -2.06 41.70 8.07
CA ALA A 403 -0.73 41.27 7.61
C ALA A 403 -0.37 41.91 6.26
N ILE A 404 -1.33 42.02 5.35
CA ILE A 404 -1.15 42.67 4.04
C ILE A 404 -0.69 44.12 4.22
N GLU A 405 -1.25 44.83 5.18
CA GLU A 405 -0.93 46.24 5.42
C GLU A 405 0.56 46.47 5.73
N TYR A 406 1.19 45.56 6.48
CA TYR A 406 2.63 45.65 6.78
C TYR A 406 3.54 45.57 5.55
N PHE A 407 3.09 44.93 4.49
CA PHE A 407 3.88 44.74 3.29
C PHE A 407 3.57 45.72 2.16
N ARG A 408 2.57 46.62 2.30
CA ARG A 408 2.16 47.56 1.23
C ARG A 408 3.31 48.45 0.74
N VAL A 409 4.08 49.01 1.65
CA VAL A 409 5.18 49.92 1.27
C VAL A 409 6.25 49.17 0.49
N ALA A 410 6.62 47.98 0.93
CA ALA A 410 7.58 47.14 0.20
C ALA A 410 7.05 46.66 -1.16
N ALA A 411 5.76 46.31 -1.22
CA ALA A 411 5.10 45.92 -2.46
C ALA A 411 5.05 47.05 -3.48
N THR A 412 4.70 48.28 -3.05
CA THR A 412 4.68 49.48 -3.91
C THR A 412 6.05 49.74 -4.53
N LYS A 413 7.12 49.74 -3.70
CA LYS A 413 8.49 49.88 -4.20
C LYS A 413 8.89 48.81 -5.20
N LEU A 414 8.55 47.55 -4.92
CA LEU A 414 8.86 46.42 -5.81
C LEU A 414 8.11 46.54 -7.15
N ILE A 415 6.86 47.03 -7.14
CA ILE A 415 6.06 47.28 -8.33
C ILE A 415 6.65 48.42 -9.17
N GLU A 416 7.13 49.48 -8.53
CA GLU A 416 7.82 50.57 -9.24
C GLU A 416 9.12 50.11 -9.90
N GLU A 417 9.88 49.20 -9.27
CA GLU A 417 11.16 48.70 -9.80
C GLU A 417 11.01 47.66 -10.92
N ARG A 418 9.99 46.76 -10.83
CA ARG A 418 9.88 45.57 -11.72
C ARG A 418 8.56 45.47 -12.46
N GLY A 419 7.58 46.31 -12.13
CA GLY A 419 6.21 46.17 -12.62
C GLY A 419 5.36 45.23 -11.77
N ALA A 420 4.05 45.40 -11.84
CA ALA A 420 3.09 44.67 -10.99
C ALA A 420 3.05 43.17 -11.31
N VAL A 421 3.05 42.80 -12.61
CA VAL A 421 2.94 41.40 -13.05
C VAL A 421 4.19 40.62 -12.65
N ASP A 422 5.37 41.14 -12.93
CA ASP A 422 6.63 40.44 -12.64
C ASP A 422 6.88 40.32 -11.14
N SER A 423 6.50 41.34 -10.36
CA SER A 423 6.60 41.32 -8.90
C SER A 423 5.68 40.25 -8.30
N LEU A 424 4.42 40.14 -8.77
CA LEU A 424 3.49 39.14 -8.33
C LEU A 424 3.90 37.73 -8.81
N ALA A 425 4.35 37.58 -10.04
CA ALA A 425 4.81 36.32 -10.58
C ALA A 425 6.03 35.77 -9.81
N ALA A 426 6.99 36.64 -9.46
CA ALA A 426 8.14 36.28 -8.63
C ALA A 426 7.72 35.87 -7.21
N ALA A 427 6.76 36.57 -6.62
CA ALA A 427 6.20 36.21 -5.30
C ALA A 427 5.48 34.85 -5.34
N LEU A 428 4.64 34.60 -6.34
CA LEU A 428 3.97 33.32 -6.55
C LEU A 428 4.96 32.18 -6.78
N ALA A 429 5.99 32.39 -7.59
CA ALA A 429 7.04 31.40 -7.81
C ALA A 429 7.80 31.06 -6.52
N HIS A 430 8.07 32.07 -5.70
CA HIS A 430 8.74 31.87 -4.41
C HIS A 430 7.83 31.14 -3.40
N ILE A 431 6.57 31.54 -3.26
CA ILE A 431 5.58 30.91 -2.37
C ILE A 431 5.36 29.44 -2.77
N SER A 432 5.24 29.17 -4.06
CA SER A 432 5.05 27.82 -4.58
C SER A 432 6.29 26.93 -4.44
N GLY A 433 7.47 27.50 -4.21
CA GLY A 433 8.74 26.80 -4.25
C GLY A 433 9.12 26.26 -5.65
N ALA A 434 8.41 26.67 -6.70
CA ALA A 434 8.67 26.27 -8.08
C ALA A 434 9.71 27.19 -8.76
N THR A 435 10.82 27.44 -8.07
CA THR A 435 11.89 28.35 -8.54
C THR A 435 12.89 27.68 -9.47
N ALA A 436 13.01 26.35 -9.41
CA ALA A 436 13.85 25.54 -10.29
C ALA A 436 13.07 24.28 -10.68
N LEU A 437 12.60 24.25 -11.92
CA LEU A 437 11.88 23.11 -12.48
C LEU A 437 12.80 22.31 -13.38
N GLU A 438 13.00 21.06 -13.06
CA GLU A 438 13.85 20.17 -13.81
C GLU A 438 13.03 19.42 -14.85
N GLN A 439 13.43 19.54 -16.14
CA GLN A 439 12.83 18.75 -17.21
C GLN A 439 13.19 17.29 -17.03
N ARG A 440 12.20 16.40 -17.17
CA ARG A 440 12.39 14.96 -17.04
C ARG A 440 11.79 14.21 -18.23
N SER A 441 12.41 13.10 -18.58
CA SER A 441 11.89 12.15 -19.56
C SER A 441 10.54 11.60 -19.15
N LEU A 442 9.59 11.54 -20.09
CA LEU A 442 8.31 10.85 -19.89
C LEU A 442 8.44 9.32 -19.99
N LEU A 443 9.52 8.80 -20.61
CA LEU A 443 9.74 7.37 -20.83
C LEU A 443 10.36 6.64 -19.62
N ASN A 444 11.26 7.31 -18.88
CA ASN A 444 12.05 6.67 -17.83
C ASN A 444 12.29 7.54 -16.60
N SER A 445 11.79 8.77 -16.62
CA SER A 445 11.91 9.79 -15.54
C SER A 445 13.31 10.38 -15.35
N ASP A 446 14.25 10.14 -16.28
CA ASP A 446 15.61 10.68 -16.18
C ASP A 446 15.59 12.21 -16.26
N ALA A 447 16.30 12.85 -15.34
CA ALA A 447 16.43 14.29 -15.27
C ALA A 447 17.30 14.84 -16.41
N GLY A 448 16.98 16.04 -16.91
CA GLY A 448 17.73 16.69 -17.99
C GLY A 448 17.40 16.16 -19.39
N TYR A 449 16.38 15.32 -19.53
CA TYR A 449 15.92 14.80 -20.80
C TYR A 449 14.49 15.24 -21.12
N THR A 450 14.23 15.44 -22.42
CA THR A 450 12.89 15.70 -22.96
C THR A 450 12.51 14.59 -23.91
N THR A 451 11.30 14.07 -23.77
CA THR A 451 10.77 13.06 -24.68
C THR A 451 10.23 13.73 -25.94
N MET A 452 10.66 13.27 -27.09
CA MET A 452 10.18 13.68 -28.40
C MET A 452 9.43 12.54 -29.07
N THR A 453 8.47 12.89 -29.92
CA THR A 453 7.73 11.94 -30.78
C THR A 453 8.03 12.24 -32.23
N MET A 454 8.32 11.19 -33.01
CA MET A 454 8.40 11.26 -34.45
C MET A 454 7.34 10.38 -35.07
N ASN A 455 6.28 11.01 -35.55
CA ASN A 455 5.16 10.34 -36.21
C ASN A 455 5.51 10.00 -37.67
N CYS A 456 5.01 8.86 -38.13
CA CYS A 456 5.16 8.41 -39.52
C CYS A 456 3.79 8.21 -40.15
N SER A 457 3.65 8.63 -41.42
CA SER A 457 2.42 8.40 -42.18
C SER A 457 2.17 6.94 -42.59
N GLN A 458 3.14 6.06 -42.38
CA GLN A 458 3.09 4.65 -42.72
C GLN A 458 3.60 3.80 -41.53
N GLU A 459 3.08 2.59 -41.40
CA GLU A 459 3.51 1.65 -40.35
C GLU A 459 5.02 1.33 -40.51
N LEU A 460 5.75 1.38 -39.41
CA LEU A 460 7.18 1.11 -39.36
C LEU A 460 7.44 -0.37 -39.11
N HIS A 461 8.09 -1.06 -40.04
CA HIS A 461 8.44 -2.47 -39.90
C HIS A 461 9.55 -2.72 -38.87
N ASN A 462 10.48 -1.80 -38.75
CA ASN A 462 11.58 -1.85 -37.78
C ASN A 462 12.02 -0.45 -37.34
N ILE A 463 12.67 -0.39 -36.18
CA ILE A 463 13.14 0.86 -35.56
C ILE A 463 14.24 1.53 -36.39
N GLY A 464 15.00 0.76 -37.21
CA GLY A 464 16.03 1.27 -38.09
C GLY A 464 15.51 2.24 -39.18
N CYS A 465 14.22 2.13 -39.54
CA CYS A 465 13.60 3.10 -40.45
C CYS A 465 13.48 4.48 -39.79
N ALA A 466 13.17 4.54 -38.50
CA ALA A 466 13.13 5.79 -37.77
C ALA A 466 14.52 6.41 -37.59
N TRP A 467 15.51 5.59 -37.23
CA TRP A 467 16.89 6.01 -37.14
C TRP A 467 17.40 6.62 -38.45
N ARG A 468 17.09 6.00 -39.60
CA ARG A 468 17.49 6.54 -40.90
C ARG A 468 16.85 7.90 -41.15
N GLY A 469 15.55 8.07 -40.86
CA GLY A 469 14.88 9.34 -41.04
C GLY A 469 15.44 10.45 -40.15
N LEU A 470 15.86 10.11 -38.93
CA LEU A 470 16.51 11.08 -38.03
C LEU A 470 17.89 11.46 -38.53
N LYS A 471 18.71 10.49 -38.97
CA LYS A 471 20.06 10.74 -39.49
C LYS A 471 20.09 11.56 -40.77
N GLU A 472 19.12 11.35 -41.65
CA GLU A 472 18.98 12.10 -42.89
C GLU A 472 18.84 13.62 -42.66
N GLN A 473 18.19 14.03 -41.54
CA GLN A 473 17.97 15.45 -41.26
C GLN A 473 18.87 16.01 -40.15
N LEU A 474 19.23 15.21 -39.18
CA LEU A 474 19.92 15.66 -37.94
C LEU A 474 21.39 15.20 -37.87
N GLY A 475 21.84 14.38 -38.84
CA GLY A 475 23.23 13.90 -38.91
C GLY A 475 23.49 12.59 -38.13
N GLU A 476 24.70 12.03 -38.30
CA GLU A 476 25.10 10.74 -37.74
C GLU A 476 25.35 10.80 -36.23
N GLU A 477 25.67 11.96 -35.66
CA GLU A 477 25.98 12.16 -34.24
C GLU A 477 24.76 11.89 -33.32
N ILE A 478 23.56 11.78 -33.90
CA ILE A 478 22.32 11.56 -33.18
C ILE A 478 22.28 10.20 -32.46
N ASP A 479 23.07 9.22 -32.91
CA ASP A 479 23.15 7.89 -32.27
C ASP A 479 23.65 7.95 -30.82
N ASP A 480 24.55 8.88 -30.53
CA ASP A 480 25.13 9.04 -29.19
C ASP A 480 24.25 9.87 -28.26
N VAL A 481 23.31 10.61 -28.82
CA VAL A 481 22.46 11.58 -28.08
C VAL A 481 21.11 11.01 -27.72
N ILE A 482 20.44 10.33 -28.66
CA ILE A 482 19.09 9.77 -28.45
C ILE A 482 19.15 8.55 -27.57
N ARG A 483 18.18 8.47 -26.62
CA ARG A 483 18.01 7.32 -25.72
C ARG A 483 16.60 6.79 -25.76
N GLY A 484 16.46 5.50 -25.47
CA GLY A 484 15.18 4.88 -25.13
C GLY A 484 14.17 4.78 -26.27
N MET A 485 14.60 4.81 -27.56
CA MET A 485 13.68 4.77 -28.69
C MET A 485 12.72 3.58 -28.64
N THR A 486 11.43 3.86 -28.74
CA THR A 486 10.34 2.89 -28.60
C THR A 486 9.24 3.21 -29.63
N PHE A 487 8.56 2.19 -30.16
CA PHE A 487 7.44 2.40 -31.07
C PHE A 487 6.22 2.99 -30.37
N LEU A 488 5.56 3.90 -31.05
CA LEU A 488 4.19 4.31 -30.75
C LEU A 488 3.21 3.17 -31.09
N LYS A 489 2.06 3.15 -30.46
CA LYS A 489 1.00 2.17 -30.69
C LYS A 489 0.64 2.08 -32.18
N GLY A 490 0.49 0.86 -32.69
CA GLY A 490 0.29 0.61 -34.12
C GLY A 490 1.50 0.92 -34.99
N LYS A 491 2.68 1.12 -34.40
CA LYS A 491 3.96 1.41 -35.08
C LYS A 491 3.91 2.58 -36.05
N MET A 492 3.02 3.54 -35.81
CA MET A 492 2.87 4.75 -36.63
C MET A 492 3.86 5.85 -36.25
N GLY A 493 4.97 5.48 -35.65
CA GLY A 493 6.05 6.37 -35.25
C GLY A 493 6.87 5.80 -34.11
N VAL A 494 7.75 6.64 -33.58
CA VAL A 494 8.59 6.34 -32.41
C VAL A 494 8.60 7.51 -31.45
N CYS A 495 8.86 7.22 -30.18
CA CYS A 495 9.25 8.22 -29.20
C CYS A 495 10.64 7.89 -28.63
N PHE A 496 11.34 8.92 -28.20
CA PHE A 496 12.71 8.81 -27.70
C PHE A 496 13.06 10.02 -26.84
N ASP A 497 14.11 9.88 -26.05
CA ASP A 497 14.60 10.94 -25.16
C ASP A 497 15.80 11.65 -25.76
N VAL A 498 15.80 12.98 -25.62
CA VAL A 498 16.88 13.89 -26.07
C VAL A 498 17.29 14.74 -24.86
N PRO A 499 18.60 15.06 -24.67
CA PRO A 499 19.02 16.05 -23.68
C PRO A 499 18.28 17.38 -23.87
N ALA A 500 17.79 17.95 -22.77
CA ALA A 500 16.92 19.13 -22.81
C ALA A 500 17.57 20.35 -23.46
N ASP A 501 18.88 20.48 -23.38
CA ASP A 501 19.68 21.53 -24.01
C ASP A 501 19.78 21.39 -25.54
N LYS A 502 19.59 20.18 -26.07
CA LYS A 502 19.63 19.88 -27.51
C LYS A 502 18.27 19.98 -28.22
N VAL A 503 17.18 20.02 -27.46
CA VAL A 503 15.82 19.99 -28.03
C VAL A 503 15.60 21.10 -29.05
N LYS A 504 15.98 22.35 -28.70
CA LYS A 504 15.80 23.50 -29.59
C LYS A 504 16.62 23.37 -30.86
N GLU A 505 17.87 22.94 -30.76
CA GLU A 505 18.74 22.68 -31.90
C GLU A 505 18.10 21.68 -32.88
N TYR A 506 17.54 20.61 -32.38
CA TYR A 506 16.90 19.58 -33.21
C TYR A 506 15.56 20.05 -33.79
N GLN A 507 14.78 20.85 -33.07
CA GLN A 507 13.56 21.44 -33.60
C GLN A 507 13.83 22.43 -34.71
N ASP A 508 14.86 23.26 -34.57
CA ASP A 508 15.23 24.27 -35.56
C ASP A 508 15.86 23.63 -36.83
N ALA A 509 16.57 22.50 -36.67
CA ALA A 509 17.17 21.76 -37.77
C ALA A 509 16.18 20.84 -38.51
N TRP A 510 15.10 20.43 -37.85
CA TRP A 510 14.13 19.49 -38.42
C TRP A 510 13.12 20.18 -39.32
N GLN A 511 12.82 19.56 -40.46
CA GLN A 511 11.76 20.00 -41.37
C GLN A 511 10.68 18.91 -41.47
N ASP A 512 9.47 19.23 -41.02
CA ASP A 512 8.34 18.35 -41.17
C ASP A 512 8.02 18.08 -42.64
N GLY A 513 7.88 16.80 -42.96
CA GLY A 513 7.55 16.33 -44.29
C GLY A 513 6.25 15.54 -44.31
N ARG A 514 5.84 15.09 -45.51
CA ARG A 514 4.67 14.23 -45.64
C ARG A 514 4.80 12.90 -44.92
N ARG A 515 6.01 12.41 -44.71
CA ARG A 515 6.31 11.11 -44.10
C ARG A 515 6.57 11.21 -42.60
N TRP A 516 7.34 12.21 -42.19
CA TRP A 516 7.85 12.38 -40.84
C TRP A 516 7.43 13.72 -40.25
N GLN A 517 6.93 13.67 -39.01
CA GLN A 517 6.63 14.86 -38.20
C GLN A 517 7.24 14.70 -36.84
N LEU A 518 8.02 15.69 -36.39
CA LEU A 518 8.71 15.68 -35.10
C LEU A 518 8.08 16.70 -34.16
N SER A 519 7.81 16.27 -32.92
CA SER A 519 7.26 17.16 -31.90
C SER A 519 7.74 16.77 -30.50
N ILE A 520 7.69 17.71 -29.56
CA ILE A 520 7.90 17.42 -28.13
C ILE A 520 6.65 16.74 -27.61
N ALA A 521 6.83 15.65 -26.87
CA ALA A 521 5.73 14.99 -26.19
C ALA A 521 5.32 15.81 -24.95
N THR A 522 4.04 16.17 -24.86
CA THR A 522 3.44 16.86 -23.70
C THR A 522 2.93 15.88 -22.67
N GLU A 523 2.64 14.65 -23.06
CA GLU A 523 2.24 13.52 -22.22
C GLU A 523 2.88 12.24 -22.76
N LEU A 524 2.93 11.18 -21.95
CA LEU A 524 3.46 9.90 -22.40
C LEU A 524 2.56 9.34 -23.51
N PRO A 525 3.05 9.17 -24.76
CA PRO A 525 2.25 8.61 -25.84
C PRO A 525 1.94 7.13 -25.58
N GLU A 526 0.85 6.62 -26.17
CA GLU A 526 0.57 5.18 -26.15
C GLU A 526 1.69 4.42 -26.89
N LEU A 527 2.34 3.51 -26.16
CA LEU A 527 3.45 2.73 -26.69
C LEU A 527 2.98 1.41 -27.25
N GLU A 528 3.71 0.87 -28.26
CA GLU A 528 3.48 -0.48 -28.77
C GLU A 528 3.87 -1.51 -27.72
N GLU A 529 2.97 -2.44 -27.42
CA GLU A 529 3.25 -3.56 -26.53
C GLU A 529 4.23 -4.53 -27.20
N LYS A 530 5.31 -4.88 -26.53
CA LYS A 530 6.22 -5.92 -27.00
C LYS A 530 5.48 -7.25 -27.05
N GLN A 531 5.09 -7.68 -28.25
CA GLN A 531 4.60 -9.06 -28.44
C GLN A 531 5.69 -10.03 -27.98
N ARG A 532 5.46 -10.77 -26.93
CA ARG A 532 6.26 -11.95 -26.63
C ARG A 532 6.02 -12.94 -27.77
N MET A 533 7.03 -13.19 -28.62
CA MET A 533 7.04 -14.43 -29.40
C MET A 533 6.90 -15.56 -28.39
N GLY A 534 5.77 -16.27 -28.46
CA GLY A 534 5.47 -17.44 -27.65
C GLY A 534 6.51 -18.53 -27.91
N GLY A 535 7.56 -18.52 -27.15
CA GLY A 535 8.50 -19.61 -27.00
C GLY A 535 8.00 -20.49 -25.87
N ASP A 536 7.00 -21.31 -26.16
CA ASP A 536 6.63 -22.47 -25.37
C ASP A 536 7.81 -23.45 -25.40
N ARG A 537 8.80 -23.25 -24.55
CA ARG A 537 9.79 -24.27 -24.20
C ARG A 537 9.42 -24.81 -22.83
N GLY A 538 8.46 -25.75 -22.87
CA GLY A 538 8.17 -26.64 -21.76
C GLY A 538 9.46 -27.29 -21.25
N TYR A 539 9.91 -26.89 -20.09
CA TYR A 539 10.84 -27.69 -19.29
C TYR A 539 10.04 -28.77 -18.54
N GLY A 540 9.57 -29.77 -19.32
CA GLY A 540 9.16 -31.05 -18.79
C GLY A 540 10.36 -32.01 -18.78
N ARG A 541 11.12 -32.03 -17.69
CA ARG A 541 12.00 -33.19 -17.42
C ARG A 541 11.16 -34.31 -16.80
N SER A 542 10.61 -35.16 -17.65
CA SER A 542 10.12 -36.47 -17.28
C SER A 542 11.34 -37.41 -17.14
N PHE A 543 11.56 -37.86 -15.91
CA PHE A 543 12.38 -39.04 -15.64
C PHE A 543 11.56 -40.27 -16.00
N SER A 544 11.89 -40.94 -17.11
CA SER A 544 11.52 -42.34 -17.30
C SER A 544 12.78 -43.14 -17.62
N GLY A 545 13.16 -43.99 -16.68
CA GLY A 545 14.19 -44.96 -16.88
C GLY A 545 13.70 -46.09 -17.81
N ARG A 546 14.57 -46.53 -18.69
CA ARG A 546 14.60 -47.95 -19.16
C ARG A 546 16.01 -48.25 -19.66
N GLY A 547 16.52 -49.38 -19.15
CA GLY A 547 17.84 -49.92 -19.39
C GLY A 547 17.98 -50.59 -20.74
N GLY A 548 19.20 -50.99 -21.07
CA GLY A 548 19.56 -51.91 -22.14
C GLY A 548 20.92 -51.62 -22.71
N GLY A 549 21.96 -52.21 -22.23
CA GLY A 549 22.80 -53.23 -22.83
C GLY A 549 23.79 -52.77 -23.89
N GLY A 550 25.09 -52.99 -23.65
CA GLY A 550 25.95 -53.45 -24.72
C GLY A 550 27.36 -52.80 -24.82
N ARG A 551 28.33 -53.44 -24.18
CA ARG A 551 29.69 -53.79 -24.67
C ARG A 551 30.61 -52.73 -25.31
N GLY A 552 31.82 -52.56 -24.69
CA GLY A 552 33.06 -52.81 -25.41
C GLY A 552 34.20 -51.81 -25.14
N GLY A 553 35.30 -52.33 -24.49
CA GLY A 553 36.70 -51.99 -24.74
C GLY A 553 37.22 -50.63 -24.25
N GLY A 554 38.14 -50.45 -23.39
CA GLY A 554 39.38 -51.13 -23.10
C GLY A 554 40.49 -50.10 -23.01
N HIS A 555 41.41 -50.31 -22.04
CA HIS A 555 42.66 -49.60 -21.77
C HIS A 555 42.53 -48.29 -20.98
N GLY A 556 43.08 -48.10 -19.76
CA GLY A 556 44.27 -48.63 -19.14
C GLY A 556 45.32 -47.57 -19.00
N PHE A 557 45.65 -47.23 -17.76
CA PHE A 557 46.93 -46.80 -17.16
C PHE A 557 46.66 -45.81 -16.02
N ARG A 558 46.76 -46.22 -14.78
CA ARG A 558 47.86 -46.31 -13.79
C ARG A 558 48.60 -45.01 -13.47
N ASN A 559 48.55 -44.79 -12.22
CA ASN A 559 49.54 -44.25 -11.21
C ASN A 559 49.25 -42.79 -10.80
N GLY A 560 49.33 -42.46 -9.56
CA GLY A 560 49.82 -43.04 -8.35
C GLY A 560 50.08 -41.92 -7.35
N GLY A 561 49.86 -42.19 -6.07
CA GLY A 561 50.59 -41.65 -4.91
C GLY A 561 50.27 -40.20 -4.49
N GLY A 562 49.91 -39.85 -3.34
CA GLY A 562 50.24 -40.33 -2.03
C GLY A 562 50.57 -39.16 -1.12
N GLY A 563 50.15 -39.22 0.16
CA GLY A 563 50.63 -38.39 1.25
C GLY A 563 49.76 -37.18 1.60
N GLY A 564 49.04 -37.06 2.69
CA GLY A 564 49.46 -37.37 4.07
C GLY A 564 49.96 -36.11 4.76
N GLY A 565 49.18 -35.55 5.71
CA GLY A 565 49.68 -34.45 6.51
C GLY A 565 48.64 -33.82 7.41
N ASN A 566 48.44 -34.46 8.52
CA ASN A 566 47.75 -33.94 9.71
C ASN A 566 48.58 -32.82 10.37
N TRP A 567 47.97 -31.69 10.78
CA TRP A 567 48.46 -30.95 11.94
C TRP A 567 47.31 -30.24 12.67
N ARG A 568 47.32 -30.51 13.97
CA ARG A 568 46.48 -29.94 15.04
C ARG A 568 47.08 -28.64 15.56
N GLY A 569 46.21 -27.87 16.25
CA GLY A 569 46.56 -26.94 17.31
C GLY A 569 46.30 -25.48 16.90
N GLY A 570 45.64 -24.64 17.60
CA GLY A 570 45.36 -24.48 18.99
C GLY A 570 45.26 -22.99 19.27
N GLY A 571 44.20 -22.56 19.93
CA GLY A 571 44.21 -21.55 20.98
C GLY A 571 44.39 -20.08 20.67
N GLY A 572 43.50 -19.25 21.23
CA GLY A 572 43.82 -17.87 21.55
C GLY A 572 42.69 -16.86 21.50
N SER A 573 41.96 -16.78 22.59
CA SER A 573 41.05 -15.65 22.94
C SER A 573 41.81 -14.32 23.02
N HIS A 574 41.20 -13.24 22.52
CA HIS A 574 41.38 -11.93 23.15
C HIS A 574 40.13 -11.06 23.03
N LYS A 575 39.46 -10.93 24.18
CA LYS A 575 38.56 -9.81 24.50
C LYS A 575 39.41 -8.53 24.54
N ARG A 576 38.95 -7.47 23.92
CA ARG A 576 39.21 -6.09 24.36
C ARG A 576 37.97 -5.25 24.30
N SER A 577 37.49 -4.90 25.47
CA SER A 577 36.61 -3.79 25.78
C SER A 577 37.34 -2.46 25.56
N PHE A 578 36.68 -1.47 25.03
CA PHE A 578 36.99 -0.07 25.31
C PHE A 578 35.72 0.69 25.61
N SER A 579 35.70 1.20 26.82
CA SER A 579 34.74 2.13 27.37
C SER A 579 35.22 3.56 27.15
N SER A 580 34.20 4.46 27.10
CA SER A 580 34.24 5.87 27.50
C SER A 580 35.05 6.88 26.68
N ALA A 581 34.42 7.94 26.20
CA ALA A 581 34.49 9.26 26.83
C ALA A 581 34.01 10.38 25.88
N PHE A 582 33.26 11.26 26.49
CA PHE A 582 33.14 12.74 26.45
C PHE A 582 32.18 13.35 25.43
N ASP A 583 31.08 13.92 25.98
CA ASP A 583 30.78 15.35 26.26
C ASP A 583 31.21 16.36 25.19
N TYR A 584 30.25 16.89 24.46
CA TYR A 584 29.85 18.30 24.44
C TYR A 584 28.50 18.41 23.74
#